data_d53b10432fe60260967096aa1e025f72
#
_entry.id   d53b10432fe60260967096aa1e025f72
#
_cell.length_a   1.000
_cell.length_b   1.000
_cell.length_c   1.000
_cell.angle_alpha   90.00
_cell.angle_beta   90.00
_cell.angle_gamma   90.00
#
_symmetry.space_group_name_H-M   'P 1'
#
loop_
_entity.id
_entity.type
_entity.pdbx_description
1 polymer ?
#
loop_
_entity_poly.entity_id
_entity_poly.type
_entity_poly.pdbx_seq_one_letter_code
_entity_poly.pdbx_strand_id
1 'polypeptide(L)'
;MKPVYIVGAGPGDPGLITCKGREVLAHADAVLHDHLANEALLTLAPAHAELIYVGKKKSVHAFTQREICRMMIERAQRGLSVVRLKGGDPFIFGRGGEEAEALADAGIPFEVVPGVTSPLGIAAYGGVPLTHRGHTSVVTFVTGHDVASVDWNRVGQAETLVIFMGLTTFDQIAREIIARGRSPETPAIAVRWGTRPDQETIAGTLATLPGQIHERGLKPPATIIVGEVVRLREKLNWFEKLPLFGQRVVVTRAREQSDALAAKLRALGADAIEMPTIEIVPAADYAPLDRAVAELDKYDWLIFTSVNGVRYFVERLDRSGRDLRALRARICAIGEATKHSVEALHLKVDVIGEEYVAESLVEAFEKLDLTGKRVLLPRAAVARDLLPRKLAERGACVDVVEAYRTVIPEATASLGREIFDGPHKPEWITFTSSSTAQNFVQIAGAKVLEGVKVASIGPVTTATAKKLGIEVTVEASPHTTDGIVTAILQNVSGA
;
A
#
# COMPACT_ATOMS: atom_id res chain seq x y z
N MET A 1 -10.03 29.65 -12.74
CA MET A 1 -9.86 28.26 -13.22
C MET A 1 -8.83 27.61 -12.31
N LYS A 2 -9.04 26.38 -11.86
CA LYS A 2 -8.05 25.63 -11.07
C LYS A 2 -6.88 25.21 -11.98
N PRO A 3 -5.64 25.17 -11.51
CA PRO A 3 -4.52 24.70 -12.32
C PRO A 3 -4.60 23.19 -12.58
N VAL A 4 -4.05 22.75 -13.72
CA VAL A 4 -3.74 21.36 -13.98
C VAL A 4 -2.36 21.07 -13.40
N TYR A 5 -2.23 19.96 -12.62
CA TYR A 5 -0.96 19.57 -12.03
C TYR A 5 -0.35 18.41 -12.83
N ILE A 6 0.88 18.60 -13.32
CA ILE A 6 1.66 17.54 -13.97
C ILE A 6 2.65 17.03 -12.92
N VAL A 7 2.36 15.84 -12.36
CA VAL A 7 3.02 15.32 -11.14
C VAL A 7 3.88 14.11 -11.45
N GLY A 8 5.12 14.14 -11.01
CA GLY A 8 6.01 12.97 -11.00
C GLY A 8 5.63 11.99 -9.89
N ALA A 9 5.32 10.76 -10.28
CA ALA A 9 4.95 9.66 -9.38
C ALA A 9 6.16 9.00 -8.69
N GLY A 10 7.38 9.35 -9.10
CA GLY A 10 8.58 8.66 -8.68
C GLY A 10 8.85 7.35 -9.46
N PRO A 11 9.92 6.61 -9.08
CA PRO A 11 10.46 5.50 -9.87
C PRO A 11 9.73 4.16 -9.67
N GLY A 12 8.85 4.05 -8.67
CA GLY A 12 8.14 2.81 -8.37
C GLY A 12 7.71 2.67 -6.91
N ASP A 13 8.60 2.91 -5.94
CA ASP A 13 8.26 2.97 -4.52
C ASP A 13 7.32 4.16 -4.25
N PRO A 14 6.08 3.91 -3.74
CA PRO A 14 5.14 4.99 -3.41
C PRO A 14 5.68 5.99 -2.39
N GLY A 15 6.63 5.57 -1.53
CA GLY A 15 7.29 6.43 -0.55
C GLY A 15 8.19 7.49 -1.16
N LEU A 16 8.50 7.39 -2.46
CA LEU A 16 9.33 8.35 -3.19
C LEU A 16 8.53 9.44 -3.91
N ILE A 17 7.21 9.50 -3.73
CA ILE A 17 6.43 10.67 -4.15
C ILE A 17 6.82 11.89 -3.32
N THR A 18 6.86 13.06 -3.92
CA THR A 18 7.12 14.30 -3.17
C THR A 18 5.93 14.66 -2.26
N CYS A 19 6.19 15.34 -1.13
CA CYS A 19 5.12 15.83 -0.25
C CYS A 19 4.08 16.64 -1.04
N LYS A 20 4.53 17.50 -1.97
CA LYS A 20 3.64 18.28 -2.81
C LYS A 20 2.82 17.41 -3.76
N GLY A 21 3.41 16.39 -4.37
CA GLY A 21 2.69 15.44 -5.23
C GLY A 21 1.58 14.70 -4.46
N ARG A 22 1.88 14.28 -3.23
CA ARG A 22 0.90 13.64 -2.33
C ARG A 22 -0.25 14.59 -1.98
N GLU A 23 0.07 15.84 -1.63
CA GLU A 23 -0.93 16.86 -1.29
C GLU A 23 -1.86 17.16 -2.46
N VAL A 24 -1.30 17.33 -3.65
CA VAL A 24 -2.06 17.62 -4.89
C VAL A 24 -2.98 16.44 -5.24
N LEU A 25 -2.51 15.21 -5.12
CA LEU A 25 -3.33 14.01 -5.35
C LEU A 25 -4.51 13.93 -4.37
N ALA A 26 -4.30 14.27 -3.09
CA ALA A 26 -5.33 14.21 -2.06
C ALA A 26 -6.50 15.20 -2.30
N HIS A 27 -6.33 16.17 -3.22
CA HIS A 27 -7.35 17.18 -3.54
C HIS A 27 -7.79 17.13 -5.01
N ALA A 28 -7.46 16.06 -5.73
CA ALA A 28 -7.79 15.91 -7.15
C ALA A 28 -9.27 15.53 -7.34
N ASP A 29 -9.92 16.16 -8.35
CA ASP A 29 -11.23 15.74 -8.87
C ASP A 29 -11.08 14.73 -10.02
N ALA A 30 -9.94 14.75 -10.73
CA ALA A 30 -9.62 13.81 -11.79
C ALA A 30 -8.11 13.52 -11.83
N VAL A 31 -7.74 12.23 -11.97
CA VAL A 31 -6.35 11.78 -12.08
C VAL A 31 -6.17 10.99 -13.37
N LEU A 32 -5.35 11.51 -14.29
CA LEU A 32 -4.93 10.80 -15.50
C LEU A 32 -3.58 10.12 -15.20
N HIS A 33 -3.52 8.79 -15.29
CA HIS A 33 -2.30 8.04 -14.95
C HIS A 33 -1.95 6.99 -16.01
N ASP A 34 -0.69 6.57 -16.02
CA ASP A 34 -0.20 5.53 -16.92
C ASP A 34 0.37 4.32 -16.12
N HIS A 35 0.81 3.30 -16.85
CA HIS A 35 1.32 2.05 -16.27
C HIS A 35 2.61 2.21 -15.43
N LEU A 36 3.37 3.28 -15.63
CA LEU A 36 4.62 3.50 -14.89
C LEU A 36 4.41 4.16 -13.53
N ALA A 37 3.25 4.79 -13.31
CA ALA A 37 2.85 5.29 -12.00
C ALA A 37 2.37 4.11 -11.14
N ASN A 38 2.90 3.98 -9.92
CA ASN A 38 2.47 2.92 -9.00
C ASN A 38 1.00 3.13 -8.60
N GLU A 39 0.18 2.10 -8.80
CA GLU A 39 -1.26 2.14 -8.54
C GLU A 39 -1.60 2.42 -7.06
N ALA A 40 -0.70 2.08 -6.12
CA ALA A 40 -0.86 2.42 -4.72
C ALA A 40 -0.99 3.94 -4.48
N LEU A 41 -0.42 4.79 -5.35
CA LEU A 41 -0.57 6.24 -5.26
C LEU A 41 -1.99 6.72 -5.58
N LEU A 42 -2.76 5.96 -6.35
CA LEU A 42 -4.14 6.32 -6.67
C LEU A 42 -5.06 6.28 -5.44
N THR A 43 -4.69 5.53 -4.41
CA THR A 43 -5.43 5.49 -3.13
C THR A 43 -5.32 6.79 -2.35
N LEU A 44 -4.39 7.68 -2.71
CA LEU A 44 -4.27 9.02 -2.12
C LEU A 44 -5.35 9.99 -2.63
N ALA A 45 -5.90 9.71 -3.82
CA ALA A 45 -6.98 10.53 -4.37
C ALA A 45 -8.30 10.30 -3.61
N PRO A 46 -9.16 11.33 -3.52
CA PRO A 46 -10.48 11.19 -2.90
C PRO A 46 -11.33 10.11 -3.59
N ALA A 47 -12.21 9.46 -2.84
CA ALA A 47 -13.09 8.41 -3.38
C ALA A 47 -13.99 8.86 -4.53
N HIS A 48 -14.28 10.16 -4.64
CA HIS A 48 -15.05 10.75 -5.73
C HIS A 48 -14.22 11.09 -6.98
N ALA A 49 -12.89 11.03 -6.89
CA ALA A 49 -12.02 11.39 -8.00
C ALA A 49 -12.18 10.43 -9.19
N GLU A 50 -12.28 11.00 -10.39
CA GLU A 50 -12.28 10.23 -11.63
C GLU A 50 -10.86 9.71 -11.92
N LEU A 51 -10.65 8.38 -11.84
CA LEU A 51 -9.38 7.74 -12.16
C LEU A 51 -9.37 7.31 -13.64
N ILE A 52 -8.47 7.86 -14.45
CA ILE A 52 -8.43 7.68 -15.89
C ILE A 52 -7.10 7.06 -16.29
N TYR A 53 -7.15 5.81 -16.73
CA TYR A 53 -5.97 5.14 -17.26
C TYR A 53 -5.70 5.59 -18.71
N VAL A 54 -4.55 6.21 -18.96
CA VAL A 54 -4.13 6.68 -20.29
C VAL A 54 -2.92 5.94 -20.85
N GLY A 55 -2.48 4.88 -20.19
CA GLY A 55 -1.36 4.04 -20.61
C GLY A 55 -1.71 3.10 -21.77
N LYS A 56 -0.70 2.48 -22.37
CA LYS A 56 -0.88 1.45 -23.41
C LYS A 56 -1.19 0.11 -22.76
N LYS A 57 -2.38 -0.45 -22.97
CA LYS A 57 -2.70 -1.87 -22.67
C LYS A 57 -2.88 -2.66 -23.97
N LYS A 58 -2.46 -3.93 -23.99
CA LYS A 58 -2.53 -4.80 -25.19
C LYS A 58 -3.96 -4.98 -25.77
N SER A 59 -5.00 -4.67 -25.02
CA SER A 59 -6.41 -4.91 -25.37
C SER A 59 -7.29 -3.67 -25.44
N VAL A 60 -6.75 -2.46 -25.19
CA VAL A 60 -7.53 -1.21 -25.16
C VAL A 60 -6.86 -0.19 -26.06
N HIS A 61 -7.67 0.65 -26.71
CA HIS A 61 -7.20 1.74 -27.56
C HIS A 61 -6.18 2.62 -26.82
N ALA A 62 -4.94 2.66 -27.30
CA ALA A 62 -3.90 3.47 -26.71
C ALA A 62 -4.16 4.95 -27.06
N PHE A 63 -4.43 5.77 -26.07
CA PHE A 63 -4.61 7.20 -26.28
C PHE A 63 -3.34 7.83 -26.86
N THR A 64 -3.53 8.67 -27.87
CA THR A 64 -2.46 9.50 -28.41
C THR A 64 -2.15 10.62 -27.43
N GLN A 65 -0.95 11.20 -27.52
CA GLN A 65 -0.58 12.35 -26.68
C GLN A 65 -1.56 13.51 -26.82
N ARG A 66 -2.04 13.75 -28.04
CA ARG A 66 -3.04 14.81 -28.33
C ARG A 66 -4.38 14.54 -27.61
N GLU A 67 -4.81 13.29 -27.53
CA GLU A 67 -6.04 12.94 -26.80
C GLU A 67 -5.85 13.11 -25.28
N ILE A 68 -4.69 12.75 -24.74
CA ILE A 68 -4.38 12.98 -23.33
C ILE A 68 -4.43 14.46 -22.98
N CYS A 69 -3.79 15.32 -23.80
CA CYS A 69 -3.83 16.77 -23.62
C CYS A 69 -5.27 17.29 -23.67
N ARG A 70 -6.06 16.84 -24.66
CA ARG A 70 -7.47 17.22 -24.77
C ARG A 70 -8.28 16.85 -23.52
N MET A 71 -8.10 15.63 -22.99
CA MET A 71 -8.80 15.18 -21.79
C MET A 71 -8.47 16.03 -20.55
N MET A 72 -7.22 16.48 -20.41
CA MET A 72 -6.83 17.39 -19.33
C MET A 72 -7.50 18.76 -19.48
N ILE A 73 -7.45 19.34 -20.69
CA ILE A 73 -8.04 20.66 -21.01
C ILE A 73 -9.55 20.67 -20.77
N GLU A 74 -10.29 19.67 -21.29
CA GLU A 74 -11.74 19.56 -21.13
C GLU A 74 -12.17 19.53 -19.66
N ARG A 75 -11.43 18.79 -18.81
CA ARG A 75 -11.72 18.70 -17.37
C ARG A 75 -11.39 20.00 -16.65
N ALA A 76 -10.27 20.62 -16.97
CA ALA A 76 -9.89 21.92 -16.40
C ALA A 76 -10.92 23.01 -16.74
N GLN A 77 -11.43 23.04 -17.98
CA GLN A 77 -12.48 23.96 -18.44
C GLN A 77 -13.80 23.75 -17.68
N ARG A 78 -14.06 22.52 -17.21
CA ARG A 78 -15.21 22.22 -16.33
C ARG A 78 -14.98 22.63 -14.87
N GLY A 79 -13.83 23.24 -14.55
CA GLY A 79 -13.48 23.70 -13.19
C GLY A 79 -12.95 22.62 -12.27
N LEU A 80 -12.64 21.41 -12.76
CA LEU A 80 -12.10 20.31 -11.98
C LEU A 80 -10.63 20.55 -11.63
N SER A 81 -10.19 20.05 -10.48
CA SER A 81 -8.77 19.91 -10.11
C SER A 81 -8.22 18.66 -10.80
N VAL A 82 -7.37 18.87 -11.80
CA VAL A 82 -6.87 17.77 -12.65
C VAL A 82 -5.42 17.48 -12.31
N VAL A 83 -5.11 16.20 -12.10
CA VAL A 83 -3.74 15.69 -11.91
C VAL A 83 -3.37 14.77 -13.06
N ARG A 84 -2.27 15.07 -13.76
CA ARG A 84 -1.58 14.16 -14.65
C ARG A 84 -0.45 13.47 -13.88
N LEU A 85 -0.65 12.24 -13.44
CA LEU A 85 0.34 11.46 -12.68
C LEU A 85 1.21 10.65 -13.65
N LYS A 86 2.53 10.89 -13.63
CA LYS A 86 3.52 10.35 -14.59
C LYS A 86 4.60 9.57 -13.86
N GLY A 87 4.95 8.37 -14.32
CA GLY A 87 6.09 7.62 -13.78
C GLY A 87 7.40 8.43 -13.82
N GLY A 88 8.22 8.34 -12.78
CA GLY A 88 9.47 9.10 -12.65
C GLY A 88 9.25 10.60 -12.49
N ASP A 89 9.92 11.39 -13.32
CA ASP A 89 9.81 12.85 -13.41
C ASP A 89 9.14 13.27 -14.72
N PRO A 90 8.22 14.27 -14.71
CA PRO A 90 7.50 14.69 -15.90
C PRO A 90 8.38 15.20 -17.05
N PHE A 91 9.51 15.84 -16.74
CA PHE A 91 10.37 16.53 -17.70
C PHE A 91 11.60 15.72 -18.12
N ILE A 92 11.82 14.53 -17.52
CA ILE A 92 12.91 13.62 -17.93
C ILE A 92 12.33 12.47 -18.76
N PHE A 93 12.37 12.59 -20.09
CA PHE A 93 11.83 11.63 -21.07
C PHE A 93 10.37 11.23 -20.82
N GLY A 94 9.61 12.06 -20.07
CA GLY A 94 8.22 11.84 -19.72
C GLY A 94 7.19 12.55 -20.63
N ARG A 95 7.61 13.32 -21.61
CA ARG A 95 6.75 14.15 -22.50
C ARG A 95 5.91 15.20 -21.76
N GLY A 96 6.26 15.52 -20.49
CA GLY A 96 5.56 16.53 -19.70
C GLY A 96 5.66 17.93 -20.31
N GLY A 97 6.73 18.23 -21.06
CA GLY A 97 6.88 19.48 -21.81
C GLY A 97 5.77 19.66 -22.84
N GLU A 98 5.49 18.63 -23.65
CA GLU A 98 4.41 18.66 -24.66
C GLU A 98 3.02 18.85 -23.99
N GLU A 99 2.81 18.25 -22.82
CA GLU A 99 1.58 18.41 -22.04
C GLU A 99 1.44 19.84 -21.49
N ALA A 100 2.52 20.42 -20.99
CA ALA A 100 2.57 21.79 -20.49
C ALA A 100 2.35 22.83 -21.62
N GLU A 101 2.99 22.63 -22.79
CA GLU A 101 2.78 23.46 -23.96
C GLU A 101 1.31 23.47 -24.43
N ALA A 102 0.68 22.29 -24.50
CA ALA A 102 -0.72 22.17 -24.87
C ALA A 102 -1.68 22.88 -23.91
N LEU A 103 -1.37 22.87 -22.61
CA LEU A 103 -2.14 23.60 -21.61
C LEU A 103 -1.95 25.11 -21.72
N ALA A 104 -0.71 25.57 -21.95
CA ALA A 104 -0.39 26.97 -22.16
C ALA A 104 -1.11 27.52 -23.40
N ASP A 105 -1.06 26.79 -24.52
CA ASP A 105 -1.73 27.17 -25.79
C ASP A 105 -3.25 27.26 -25.62
N ALA A 106 -3.82 26.43 -24.73
CA ALA A 106 -5.25 26.49 -24.40
C ALA A 106 -5.62 27.52 -23.33
N GLY A 107 -4.65 28.29 -22.80
CA GLY A 107 -4.86 29.28 -21.74
C GLY A 107 -5.23 28.65 -20.38
N ILE A 108 -4.88 27.39 -20.18
CA ILE A 108 -5.14 26.68 -18.92
C ILE A 108 -3.95 26.86 -17.96
N PRO A 109 -4.15 27.38 -16.74
CA PRO A 109 -3.07 27.46 -15.76
C PRO A 109 -2.61 26.05 -15.37
N PHE A 110 -1.30 25.86 -15.25
CA PHE A 110 -0.74 24.57 -14.84
C PHE A 110 0.43 24.75 -13.89
N GLU A 111 0.73 23.68 -13.17
CA GLU A 111 1.91 23.57 -12.32
C GLU A 111 2.59 22.21 -12.53
N VAL A 112 3.92 22.22 -12.60
CA VAL A 112 4.72 21.00 -12.72
C VAL A 112 5.29 20.67 -11.35
N VAL A 113 4.97 19.48 -10.85
CA VAL A 113 5.52 18.95 -9.59
C VAL A 113 6.57 17.89 -9.94
N PRO A 114 7.87 18.16 -9.70
CA PRO A 114 8.93 17.22 -9.99
C PRO A 114 8.75 15.87 -9.25
N GLY A 115 9.30 14.81 -9.82
CA GLY A 115 9.38 13.50 -9.18
C GLY A 115 10.81 12.96 -9.19
N VAL A 116 11.07 11.92 -8.37
CA VAL A 116 12.34 11.19 -8.44
C VAL A 116 12.36 10.42 -9.77
N THR A 117 13.23 10.84 -10.71
CA THR A 117 13.34 10.12 -11.99
C THR A 117 13.90 8.72 -11.81
N SER A 118 13.49 7.78 -12.68
CA SER A 118 13.84 6.36 -12.54
C SER A 118 15.33 6.07 -12.35
N PRO A 119 16.30 6.71 -13.02
CA PRO A 119 17.71 6.47 -12.76
C PRO A 119 18.17 6.81 -11.34
N LEU A 120 17.62 7.86 -10.73
CA LEU A 120 17.99 8.21 -9.35
C LEU A 120 17.46 7.15 -8.36
N GLY A 121 16.24 6.67 -8.57
CA GLY A 121 15.70 5.57 -7.77
C GLY A 121 16.50 4.28 -7.96
N ILE A 122 16.78 3.91 -9.21
CA ILE A 122 17.58 2.74 -9.57
C ILE A 122 19.00 2.84 -9.00
N ALA A 123 19.62 4.01 -9.06
CA ALA A 123 20.93 4.24 -8.48
C ALA A 123 20.94 3.97 -6.98
N ALA A 124 19.96 4.51 -6.27
CA ALA A 124 19.85 4.35 -4.82
C ALA A 124 19.53 2.90 -4.41
N TYR A 125 18.53 2.27 -5.04
CA TYR A 125 18.05 0.92 -4.69
C TYR A 125 18.88 -0.18 -5.33
N GLY A 126 19.50 0.08 -6.49
CA GLY A 126 20.42 -0.82 -7.17
C GLY A 126 21.85 -0.77 -6.61
N GLY A 127 22.15 0.17 -5.71
CA GLY A 127 23.50 0.32 -5.15
C GLY A 127 24.54 0.82 -6.16
N VAL A 128 24.14 1.65 -7.15
CA VAL A 128 25.00 2.17 -8.21
C VAL A 128 24.94 3.69 -8.21
N PRO A 129 25.74 4.40 -7.43
CA PRO A 129 25.74 5.86 -7.42
C PRO A 129 26.12 6.41 -8.80
N LEU A 130 25.31 7.32 -9.35
CA LEU A 130 25.55 7.87 -10.70
C LEU A 130 26.81 8.76 -10.75
N THR A 131 27.20 9.36 -9.63
CA THR A 131 28.43 10.12 -9.45
C THR A 131 29.21 9.59 -8.26
N HIS A 132 30.55 9.61 -8.35
CA HIS A 132 31.44 9.24 -7.25
C HIS A 132 32.79 9.91 -7.42
N ARG A 133 33.30 10.58 -6.39
CA ARG A 133 34.53 11.38 -6.46
C ARG A 133 35.73 10.63 -7.05
N GLY A 134 35.82 9.31 -6.82
CA GLY A 134 36.93 8.48 -7.30
C GLY A 134 36.68 7.82 -8.67
N HIS A 135 35.48 7.94 -9.27
CA HIS A 135 35.11 7.21 -10.47
C HIS A 135 34.53 8.06 -11.59
N THR A 136 33.72 9.08 -11.25
CA THR A 136 33.01 9.86 -12.26
C THR A 136 32.53 11.21 -11.73
N SER A 137 32.65 12.23 -12.55
CA SER A 137 32.11 13.57 -12.35
C SER A 137 31.05 13.94 -13.38
N VAL A 138 30.87 13.11 -14.42
CA VAL A 138 29.95 13.37 -15.54
C VAL A 138 28.92 12.26 -15.66
N VAL A 139 27.63 12.64 -15.67
CA VAL A 139 26.50 11.73 -15.94
C VAL A 139 25.77 12.22 -17.18
N THR A 140 25.55 11.31 -18.11
CA THR A 140 24.79 11.58 -19.33
C THR A 140 23.53 10.74 -19.38
N PHE A 141 22.36 11.38 -19.49
CA PHE A 141 21.08 10.74 -19.73
C PHE A 141 20.78 10.73 -21.23
N VAL A 142 20.42 9.56 -21.76
CA VAL A 142 20.10 9.39 -23.18
C VAL A 142 18.90 8.46 -23.34
N THR A 143 18.09 8.70 -24.39
CA THR A 143 17.07 7.74 -24.80
C THR A 143 17.67 6.73 -25.79
N GLY A 144 17.41 5.45 -25.59
CA GLY A 144 17.80 4.38 -26.50
C GLY A 144 16.68 3.92 -27.43
N HIS A 145 15.55 4.65 -27.46
CA HIS A 145 14.38 4.26 -28.26
C HIS A 145 14.70 4.25 -29.78
N ASP A 146 15.40 5.27 -30.25
CA ASP A 146 15.90 5.37 -31.62
C ASP A 146 17.41 5.58 -31.61
N VAL A 147 18.13 4.52 -31.88
CA VAL A 147 19.60 4.50 -31.81
C VAL A 147 20.23 5.41 -32.85
N ALA A 148 19.60 5.56 -34.02
CA ALA A 148 20.12 6.38 -35.11
C ALA A 148 20.03 7.89 -34.82
N SER A 149 19.13 8.32 -33.98
CA SER A 149 18.95 9.74 -33.61
C SER A 149 19.97 10.26 -32.60
N VAL A 150 20.78 9.39 -32.02
CA VAL A 150 21.75 9.72 -30.96
C VAL A 150 23.16 9.83 -31.53
N ASP A 151 23.84 10.95 -31.24
CA ASP A 151 25.28 11.09 -31.54
C ASP A 151 26.15 10.32 -30.53
N TRP A 152 26.37 9.04 -30.83
CA TRP A 152 27.17 8.15 -29.97
C TRP A 152 28.65 8.51 -29.91
N ASN A 153 29.18 9.34 -30.82
CA ASN A 153 30.54 9.88 -30.69
C ASN A 153 30.62 10.80 -29.49
N ARG A 154 29.54 11.59 -29.28
CA ARG A 154 29.48 12.59 -28.22
C ARG A 154 29.13 11.96 -26.85
N VAL A 155 28.16 11.07 -26.81
CA VAL A 155 27.62 10.56 -25.52
C VAL A 155 28.19 9.22 -25.11
N GLY A 156 28.66 8.39 -26.03
CA GLY A 156 29.14 7.04 -25.78
C GLY A 156 30.38 6.96 -24.89
N GLN A 157 31.16 8.04 -24.78
CA GLN A 157 32.34 8.14 -23.93
C GLN A 157 32.05 8.76 -22.53
N ALA A 158 30.78 9.05 -22.21
CA ALA A 158 30.42 9.59 -20.90
C ALA A 158 30.86 8.62 -19.78
N GLU A 159 31.49 9.15 -18.73
CA GLU A 159 31.99 8.35 -17.59
C GLU A 159 30.87 7.48 -17.00
N THR A 160 29.71 8.08 -16.74
CA THR A 160 28.47 7.36 -16.42
C THR A 160 27.42 7.67 -17.50
N LEU A 161 26.99 6.65 -18.23
CA LEU A 161 25.95 6.75 -19.23
C LEU A 161 24.69 6.03 -18.73
N VAL A 162 23.57 6.74 -18.73
CA VAL A 162 22.27 6.21 -18.30
C VAL A 162 21.33 6.21 -19.50
N ILE A 163 20.83 5.02 -19.85
CA ILE A 163 20.05 4.79 -21.06
C ILE A 163 18.61 4.47 -20.66
N PHE A 164 17.69 5.36 -21.03
CA PHE A 164 16.25 5.16 -20.94
C PHE A 164 15.73 4.45 -22.19
N MET A 165 14.69 3.61 -22.02
CA MET A 165 13.97 2.99 -23.15
C MET A 165 14.87 2.22 -24.13
N GLY A 166 16.06 1.81 -23.69
CA GLY A 166 17.07 1.18 -24.54
C GLY A 166 17.17 -0.33 -24.39
N LEU A 167 16.29 -1.01 -23.61
CA LEU A 167 16.46 -2.43 -23.33
C LEU A 167 16.41 -3.30 -24.58
N THR A 168 15.47 -3.07 -25.48
CA THR A 168 15.28 -3.84 -26.71
C THR A 168 16.31 -3.51 -27.80
N THR A 169 16.96 -2.36 -27.69
CA THR A 169 17.97 -1.85 -28.63
C THR A 169 19.39 -1.94 -28.07
N PHE A 170 19.55 -2.47 -26.84
CA PHE A 170 20.81 -2.38 -26.12
C PHE A 170 21.97 -3.12 -26.83
N ASP A 171 21.69 -4.22 -27.51
CA ASP A 171 22.70 -4.91 -28.32
C ASP A 171 23.29 -4.00 -29.40
N GLN A 172 22.45 -3.24 -30.10
CA GLN A 172 22.90 -2.27 -31.07
C GLN A 172 23.67 -1.10 -30.40
N ILE A 173 23.15 -0.57 -29.29
CA ILE A 173 23.78 0.52 -28.54
C ILE A 173 25.17 0.11 -28.05
N ALA A 174 25.32 -1.08 -27.48
CA ALA A 174 26.59 -1.60 -26.99
C ALA A 174 27.62 -1.71 -28.13
N ARG A 175 27.22 -2.24 -29.30
CA ARG A 175 28.08 -2.28 -30.49
C ARG A 175 28.51 -0.90 -30.95
N GLU A 176 27.59 0.06 -31.00
CA GLU A 176 27.86 1.46 -31.38
C GLU A 176 28.89 2.12 -30.45
N ILE A 177 28.75 1.93 -29.16
CA ILE A 177 29.64 2.52 -28.15
C ILE A 177 31.04 1.85 -28.22
N ILE A 178 31.11 0.51 -28.35
CA ILE A 178 32.36 -0.26 -28.48
C ILE A 178 33.09 0.15 -29.76
N ALA A 179 32.39 0.24 -30.87
CA ALA A 179 32.98 0.64 -32.16
C ALA A 179 33.62 2.03 -32.14
N ARG A 180 33.22 2.88 -31.18
CA ARG A 180 33.78 4.21 -30.95
C ARG A 180 34.85 4.23 -29.85
N GLY A 181 35.39 3.08 -29.50
CA GLY A 181 36.57 2.94 -28.65
C GLY A 181 36.30 2.78 -27.16
N ARG A 182 35.02 2.62 -26.72
CA ARG A 182 34.77 2.26 -25.33
C ARG A 182 35.09 0.78 -25.12
N SER A 183 35.77 0.47 -24.01
CA SER A 183 36.15 -0.89 -23.71
C SER A 183 34.92 -1.80 -23.62
N PRO A 184 34.92 -3.00 -24.29
CA PRO A 184 33.87 -4.00 -24.14
C PRO A 184 33.72 -4.50 -22.68
N GLU A 185 34.77 -4.39 -21.87
CA GLU A 185 34.81 -4.76 -20.46
C GLU A 185 34.23 -3.67 -19.55
N THR A 186 33.79 -2.51 -20.10
CA THR A 186 33.13 -1.48 -19.28
C THR A 186 31.93 -2.05 -18.57
N PRO A 187 31.85 -1.93 -17.23
CA PRO A 187 30.73 -2.45 -16.46
C PRO A 187 29.39 -1.82 -16.87
N ALA A 188 28.37 -2.64 -16.92
CA ALA A 188 27.03 -2.23 -17.26
C ALA A 188 25.98 -3.02 -16.46
N ILE A 189 24.85 -2.38 -16.18
CA ILE A 189 23.75 -2.98 -15.42
C ILE A 189 22.43 -2.60 -16.07
N ALA A 190 21.50 -3.56 -16.16
CA ALA A 190 20.12 -3.34 -16.52
C ALA A 190 19.23 -3.61 -15.31
N VAL A 191 18.36 -2.65 -14.98
CA VAL A 191 17.44 -2.77 -13.84
C VAL A 191 16.02 -2.53 -14.32
N ARG A 192 15.17 -3.54 -14.13
CA ARG A 192 13.75 -3.51 -14.40
C ARG A 192 12.98 -3.26 -13.11
N TRP A 193 11.91 -2.50 -13.16
CA TRP A 193 11.05 -2.17 -12.02
C TRP A 193 11.83 -1.70 -10.78
N GLY A 194 12.87 -0.88 -11.00
CA GLY A 194 13.71 -0.37 -9.91
C GLY A 194 12.88 0.28 -8.80
N THR A 195 13.35 0.12 -7.55
CA THR A 195 12.72 0.54 -6.30
C THR A 195 11.50 -0.27 -5.85
N ARG A 196 11.06 -1.21 -6.65
CA ARG A 196 9.93 -2.08 -6.30
C ARG A 196 10.44 -3.42 -5.74
N PRO A 197 9.64 -4.13 -4.94
CA PRO A 197 10.01 -5.45 -4.43
C PRO A 197 10.24 -6.52 -5.51
N ASP A 198 9.67 -6.32 -6.71
CA ASP A 198 9.86 -7.14 -7.91
C ASP A 198 10.97 -6.61 -8.84
N GLN A 199 11.92 -5.82 -8.30
CA GLN A 199 13.09 -5.35 -9.03
C GLN A 199 13.90 -6.54 -9.56
N GLU A 200 14.17 -6.52 -10.87
CA GLU A 200 15.04 -7.48 -11.52
C GLU A 200 16.32 -6.78 -12.00
N THR A 201 17.47 -7.33 -11.64
CA THR A 201 18.78 -6.73 -11.96
C THR A 201 19.69 -7.73 -12.67
N ILE A 202 20.29 -7.29 -13.77
CA ILE A 202 21.32 -8.01 -14.48
C ILE A 202 22.56 -7.12 -14.57
N ALA A 203 23.69 -7.58 -14.05
CA ALA A 203 24.97 -6.91 -14.13
C ALA A 203 25.95 -7.69 -15.00
N GLY A 204 26.73 -6.98 -15.79
CA GLY A 204 27.72 -7.54 -16.69
C GLY A 204 28.65 -6.44 -17.22
N THR A 205 29.10 -6.60 -18.47
CA THR A 205 29.88 -5.62 -19.21
C THR A 205 29.15 -5.20 -20.49
N LEU A 206 29.64 -4.21 -21.20
CA LEU A 206 29.09 -3.85 -22.51
C LEU A 206 29.06 -5.05 -23.48
N ALA A 207 30.05 -5.94 -23.41
CA ALA A 207 30.10 -7.14 -24.26
C ALA A 207 29.10 -8.21 -23.80
N THR A 208 28.93 -8.44 -22.51
CA THR A 208 28.19 -9.59 -21.98
C THR A 208 26.73 -9.30 -21.65
N LEU A 209 26.42 -8.08 -21.23
CA LEU A 209 25.10 -7.71 -20.78
C LEU A 209 23.98 -7.91 -21.83
N PRO A 210 24.18 -7.62 -23.15
CA PRO A 210 23.15 -7.87 -24.16
C PRO A 210 22.72 -9.34 -24.23
N GLY A 211 23.70 -10.26 -24.21
CA GLY A 211 23.44 -11.71 -24.20
C GLY A 211 22.69 -12.15 -22.94
N GLN A 212 23.11 -11.66 -21.76
CA GLN A 212 22.46 -11.97 -20.49
C GLN A 212 21.01 -11.45 -20.41
N ILE A 213 20.73 -10.26 -20.96
CA ILE A 213 19.36 -9.72 -21.07
C ILE A 213 18.49 -10.65 -21.92
N HIS A 214 19.00 -11.13 -23.05
CA HIS A 214 18.29 -12.04 -23.93
C HIS A 214 18.04 -13.38 -23.26
N GLU A 215 19.07 -13.99 -22.67
CA GLU A 215 19.03 -15.29 -22.01
C GLU A 215 18.04 -15.32 -20.83
N ARG A 216 18.04 -14.27 -20.00
CA ARG A 216 17.12 -14.16 -18.88
C ARG A 216 15.73 -13.62 -19.26
N GLY A 217 15.54 -13.21 -20.50
CA GLY A 217 14.27 -12.70 -21.00
C GLY A 217 13.79 -11.42 -20.31
N LEU A 218 14.73 -10.55 -19.88
CA LEU A 218 14.38 -9.31 -19.21
C LEU A 218 13.49 -8.44 -20.11
N LYS A 219 12.39 -7.92 -19.57
CA LYS A 219 11.39 -7.16 -20.33
C LYS A 219 11.35 -5.70 -19.92
N PRO A 220 10.93 -4.79 -20.80
CA PRO A 220 10.62 -3.40 -20.40
C PRO A 220 9.52 -3.34 -19.32
N PRO A 221 9.50 -2.27 -18.50
CA PRO A 221 10.40 -1.11 -18.52
C PRO A 221 11.70 -1.40 -17.77
N ALA A 222 12.83 -0.95 -18.32
CA ALA A 222 14.12 -1.05 -17.66
C ALA A 222 15.00 0.17 -17.99
N THR A 223 15.92 0.48 -17.08
CA THR A 223 16.96 1.48 -17.29
C THR A 223 18.31 0.78 -17.26
N ILE A 224 19.23 1.22 -18.14
CA ILE A 224 20.57 0.68 -18.21
C ILE A 224 21.56 1.75 -17.75
N ILE A 225 22.54 1.36 -16.93
CA ILE A 225 23.63 2.23 -16.47
C ILE A 225 24.94 1.59 -16.92
N VAL A 226 25.80 2.38 -17.57
CA VAL A 226 27.11 1.95 -18.07
C VAL A 226 28.19 2.83 -17.45
N GLY A 227 29.22 2.25 -16.84
CA GLY A 227 30.36 2.98 -16.26
C GLY A 227 30.98 2.25 -15.06
N GLU A 228 32.15 2.70 -14.64
CA GLU A 228 32.90 2.11 -13.53
C GLU A 228 32.15 2.15 -12.19
N VAL A 229 31.21 3.09 -12.02
CA VAL A 229 30.35 3.19 -10.83
C VAL A 229 29.51 1.91 -10.60
N VAL A 230 29.26 1.12 -11.62
CA VAL A 230 28.53 -0.15 -11.50
C VAL A 230 29.25 -1.14 -10.58
N ARG A 231 30.58 -1.13 -10.51
CA ARG A 231 31.36 -2.00 -9.62
C ARG A 231 31.08 -1.74 -8.14
N LEU A 232 30.64 -0.52 -7.79
CA LEU A 232 30.33 -0.16 -6.41
C LEU A 232 29.11 -0.94 -5.84
N ARG A 233 28.28 -1.49 -6.75
CA ARG A 233 27.13 -2.28 -6.36
C ARG A 233 27.48 -3.49 -5.48
N GLU A 234 28.64 -4.13 -5.67
CA GLU A 234 29.06 -5.25 -4.84
C GLU A 234 29.00 -4.93 -3.34
N LYS A 235 29.33 -3.68 -2.98
CA LYS A 235 29.34 -3.18 -1.62
C LYS A 235 28.05 -2.46 -1.23
N LEU A 236 27.43 -1.75 -2.19
CA LEU A 236 26.35 -0.79 -1.92
C LEU A 236 24.94 -1.35 -2.16
N ASN A 237 24.80 -2.55 -2.72
CA ASN A 237 23.49 -3.19 -2.87
C ASN A 237 22.92 -3.55 -1.51
N TRP A 238 22.01 -2.73 -1.02
CA TRP A 238 21.34 -2.92 0.26
C TRP A 238 19.91 -3.46 0.07
N PHE A 239 19.21 -3.01 -0.97
CA PHE A 239 17.78 -3.28 -1.14
C PHE A 239 17.49 -4.74 -1.48
N GLU A 240 18.22 -5.32 -2.44
CA GLU A 240 18.05 -6.72 -2.81
C GLU A 240 18.61 -7.71 -1.76
N LYS A 241 19.31 -7.19 -0.74
CA LYS A 241 19.79 -7.97 0.42
C LYS A 241 18.81 -7.91 1.60
N LEU A 242 17.71 -7.17 1.48
CA LEU A 242 16.67 -7.17 2.51
C LEU A 242 16.10 -8.58 2.67
N PRO A 243 15.81 -9.01 3.90
CA PRO A 243 15.50 -10.42 4.20
C PRO A 243 14.23 -10.94 3.54
N LEU A 244 13.29 -10.06 3.15
CA LEU A 244 12.06 -10.43 2.46
C LEU A 244 12.03 -9.91 1.01
N PHE A 245 13.16 -9.48 0.45
CA PHE A 245 13.21 -9.05 -0.94
C PHE A 245 12.76 -10.19 -1.88
N GLY A 246 11.87 -9.87 -2.81
CA GLY A 246 11.29 -10.84 -3.74
C GLY A 246 10.17 -11.71 -3.15
N GLN A 247 9.85 -11.56 -1.85
CA GLN A 247 8.72 -12.26 -1.24
C GLN A 247 7.43 -11.47 -1.41
N ARG A 248 6.39 -12.07 -1.97
CA ARG A 248 5.03 -11.50 -2.07
C ARG A 248 4.22 -11.99 -0.89
N VAL A 249 3.71 -11.05 -0.09
CA VAL A 249 3.00 -11.34 1.17
C VAL A 249 1.61 -10.73 1.13
N VAL A 250 0.58 -11.56 1.14
CA VAL A 250 -0.82 -11.09 1.21
C VAL A 250 -1.19 -10.78 2.65
N VAL A 251 -1.66 -9.55 2.87
CA VAL A 251 -2.16 -9.07 4.17
C VAL A 251 -3.68 -8.98 4.12
N THR A 252 -4.37 -9.86 4.90
CA THR A 252 -5.84 -10.00 4.83
C THR A 252 -6.60 -9.12 5.81
N ARG A 253 -5.91 -8.26 6.56
CA ARG A 253 -6.51 -7.40 7.59
C ARG A 253 -7.35 -6.27 6.99
N ALA A 254 -8.31 -5.74 7.76
CA ALA A 254 -9.08 -4.55 7.37
C ALA A 254 -8.15 -3.39 6.98
N ARG A 255 -8.51 -2.62 5.94
CA ARG A 255 -7.66 -1.59 5.33
C ARG A 255 -7.03 -0.63 6.35
N GLU A 256 -7.81 -0.08 7.26
CA GLU A 256 -7.34 0.87 8.29
C GLU A 256 -6.31 0.28 9.29
N GLN A 257 -6.19 -1.04 9.32
CA GLN A 257 -5.31 -1.78 10.23
C GLN A 257 -4.21 -2.58 9.48
N SER A 258 -4.31 -2.69 8.16
CA SER A 258 -3.33 -3.40 7.32
C SER A 258 -2.05 -2.60 7.14
N ASP A 259 -2.15 -1.27 7.09
CA ASP A 259 -1.05 -0.34 6.81
C ASP A 259 0.19 -0.60 7.67
N ALA A 260 0.02 -0.80 8.98
CA ALA A 260 1.14 -1.01 9.89
C ALA A 260 1.89 -2.34 9.63
N LEU A 261 1.18 -3.44 9.35
CA LEU A 261 1.81 -4.73 9.02
C LEU A 261 2.43 -4.69 7.64
N ALA A 262 1.72 -4.17 6.65
CA ALA A 262 2.21 -4.02 5.29
C ALA A 262 3.45 -3.12 5.23
N ALA A 263 3.47 -2.00 5.97
CA ALA A 263 4.64 -1.12 6.05
C ALA A 263 5.87 -1.82 6.63
N LYS A 264 5.70 -2.64 7.69
CA LYS A 264 6.79 -3.44 8.28
C LYS A 264 7.34 -4.46 7.30
N LEU A 265 6.49 -5.15 6.56
CA LEU A 265 6.88 -6.13 5.55
C LEU A 265 7.61 -5.44 4.38
N ARG A 266 7.10 -4.30 3.90
CA ARG A 266 7.75 -3.48 2.85
C ARG A 266 9.11 -2.97 3.28
N ALA A 267 9.27 -2.54 4.54
CA ALA A 267 10.56 -2.10 5.08
C ALA A 267 11.62 -3.23 5.08
N LEU A 268 11.20 -4.48 5.05
CA LEU A 268 12.05 -5.67 4.94
C LEU A 268 12.20 -6.17 3.49
N GLY A 269 11.68 -5.43 2.51
CA GLY A 269 11.81 -5.73 1.08
C GLY A 269 10.66 -6.53 0.47
N ALA A 270 9.62 -6.88 1.23
CA ALA A 270 8.50 -7.65 0.70
C ALA A 270 7.58 -6.83 -0.21
N ASP A 271 7.00 -7.50 -1.22
CA ASP A 271 5.82 -7.04 -1.94
C ASP A 271 4.57 -7.32 -1.08
N ALA A 272 4.23 -6.40 -0.18
CA ALA A 272 3.07 -6.54 0.69
C ALA A 272 1.79 -6.12 -0.05
N ILE A 273 0.97 -7.11 -0.39
CA ILE A 273 -0.29 -6.95 -1.12
C ILE A 273 -1.44 -6.90 -0.12
N GLU A 274 -2.12 -5.78 -0.04
CA GLU A 274 -3.26 -5.62 0.84
C GLU A 274 -4.53 -6.18 0.16
N MET A 275 -5.06 -7.25 0.73
CA MET A 275 -6.30 -7.90 0.33
C MET A 275 -7.25 -7.96 1.53
N PRO A 276 -7.90 -6.84 1.89
CA PRO A 276 -8.76 -6.80 3.06
C PRO A 276 -9.94 -7.76 2.91
N THR A 277 -10.05 -8.74 3.81
CA THR A 277 -11.17 -9.67 3.86
C THR A 277 -12.31 -9.17 4.76
N ILE A 278 -12.09 -8.01 5.38
CA ILE A 278 -13.01 -7.36 6.30
C ILE A 278 -13.02 -5.85 5.99
N GLU A 279 -14.20 -5.29 5.91
CA GLU A 279 -14.44 -3.85 5.87
C GLU A 279 -15.38 -3.46 7.00
N ILE A 280 -15.05 -2.37 7.69
CA ILE A 280 -15.90 -1.80 8.73
C ILE A 280 -16.75 -0.72 8.09
N VAL A 281 -18.05 -0.96 8.06
CA VAL A 281 -19.02 -0.03 7.45
C VAL A 281 -20.00 0.50 8.50
N PRO A 282 -20.64 1.65 8.24
CA PRO A 282 -21.69 2.20 9.11
C PRO A 282 -22.77 1.18 9.46
N ALA A 283 -23.42 1.38 10.60
CA ALA A 283 -24.61 0.62 10.97
C ALA A 283 -25.73 0.76 9.92
N ALA A 284 -26.59 -0.25 9.81
CA ALA A 284 -27.74 -0.20 8.89
C ALA A 284 -28.71 0.89 9.29
N ASP A 285 -28.91 1.04 10.60
CA ASP A 285 -29.79 2.04 11.20
C ASP A 285 -29.13 2.59 12.48
N TYR A 286 -28.89 3.89 12.51
CA TYR A 286 -28.33 4.55 13.66
C TYR A 286 -29.39 5.02 14.67
N ALA A 287 -30.70 4.91 14.38
CA ALA A 287 -31.73 5.41 15.28
C ALA A 287 -31.67 4.82 16.71
N PRO A 288 -31.31 3.53 16.92
CA PRO A 288 -31.11 3.03 18.30
C PRO A 288 -29.93 3.69 19.01
N LEU A 289 -28.78 3.85 18.33
CA LEU A 289 -27.60 4.50 18.89
C LEU A 289 -27.85 6.00 19.14
N ASP A 290 -28.53 6.68 18.21
CA ASP A 290 -28.87 8.10 18.37
C ASP A 290 -29.80 8.36 19.58
N ARG A 291 -30.78 7.46 19.79
CA ARG A 291 -31.64 7.52 21.02
C ARG A 291 -30.81 7.31 22.28
N ALA A 292 -29.88 6.35 22.27
CA ALA A 292 -29.00 6.12 23.42
C ALA A 292 -28.07 7.32 23.67
N VAL A 293 -27.53 7.96 22.63
CA VAL A 293 -26.75 9.20 22.74
C VAL A 293 -27.58 10.36 23.26
N ALA A 294 -28.85 10.49 22.86
CA ALA A 294 -29.75 11.52 23.38
C ALA A 294 -30.02 11.34 24.87
N GLU A 295 -29.97 10.12 25.39
CA GLU A 295 -30.18 9.76 26.81
C GLU A 295 -28.88 9.41 27.56
N LEU A 296 -27.71 9.86 27.06
CA LEU A 296 -26.40 9.45 27.54
C LEU A 296 -26.15 9.64 29.03
N ASP A 297 -26.77 10.68 29.61
CA ASP A 297 -26.72 11.01 31.04
C ASP A 297 -27.51 10.05 31.94
N LYS A 298 -28.33 9.16 31.38
CA LYS A 298 -29.10 8.14 32.10
C LYS A 298 -28.38 6.78 32.26
N TYR A 299 -27.24 6.62 31.64
CA TYR A 299 -26.46 5.38 31.73
C TYR A 299 -25.49 5.43 32.91
N ASP A 300 -25.38 4.29 33.62
CA ASP A 300 -24.40 4.08 34.69
C ASP A 300 -23.08 3.57 34.11
N TRP A 301 -23.13 2.78 33.00
CA TRP A 301 -21.98 2.18 32.34
C TRP A 301 -22.04 2.35 30.83
N LEU A 302 -20.86 2.62 30.25
CA LEU A 302 -20.60 2.59 28.81
C LEU A 302 -19.49 1.57 28.57
N ILE A 303 -19.79 0.49 27.85
CA ILE A 303 -18.85 -0.62 27.59
C ILE A 303 -18.44 -0.64 26.14
N PHE A 304 -17.14 -0.51 25.91
CA PHE A 304 -16.55 -0.64 24.59
C PHE A 304 -15.82 -1.99 24.42
N THR A 305 -16.27 -2.76 23.43
CA THR A 305 -15.65 -4.06 23.07
C THR A 305 -14.75 -3.97 21.85
N SER A 306 -14.48 -2.77 21.32
CA SER A 306 -13.57 -2.56 20.20
C SER A 306 -13.25 -1.07 20.01
N VAL A 307 -12.11 -0.79 19.38
CA VAL A 307 -11.72 0.56 18.92
C VAL A 307 -12.76 1.13 17.95
N ASN A 308 -13.33 0.31 17.07
CA ASN A 308 -14.39 0.74 16.15
C ASN A 308 -15.67 1.16 16.89
N GLY A 309 -16.02 0.45 17.96
CA GLY A 309 -17.14 0.86 18.83
C GLY A 309 -16.96 2.25 19.42
N VAL A 310 -15.74 2.57 19.89
CA VAL A 310 -15.39 3.93 20.36
C VAL A 310 -15.55 4.94 19.24
N ARG A 311 -14.91 4.70 18.07
CA ARG A 311 -14.94 5.62 16.92
C ARG A 311 -16.35 5.97 16.47
N TYR A 312 -17.17 4.97 16.18
CA TYR A 312 -18.54 5.18 15.69
C TYR A 312 -19.45 5.79 16.74
N PHE A 313 -19.26 5.46 18.03
CA PHE A 313 -19.98 6.12 19.11
C PHE A 313 -19.67 7.63 19.17
N VAL A 314 -18.39 8.01 19.13
CA VAL A 314 -17.95 9.41 19.14
C VAL A 314 -18.47 10.16 17.91
N GLU A 315 -18.37 9.54 16.72
CA GLU A 315 -18.89 10.13 15.49
C GLU A 315 -20.42 10.44 15.58
N ARG A 316 -21.19 9.54 16.21
CA ARG A 316 -22.63 9.80 16.45
C ARG A 316 -22.87 10.84 17.51
N LEU A 317 -22.05 10.86 18.57
CA LEU A 317 -22.13 11.91 19.61
C LEU A 317 -21.88 13.29 18.99
N ASP A 318 -20.85 13.47 18.18
CA ASP A 318 -20.51 14.71 17.50
C ASP A 318 -21.68 15.21 16.59
N ARG A 319 -22.33 14.28 15.89
CA ARG A 319 -23.49 14.59 15.02
C ARG A 319 -24.77 14.94 15.82
N SER A 320 -24.86 14.56 17.09
CA SER A 320 -26.03 14.78 17.91
C SER A 320 -26.17 16.19 18.47
N GLY A 321 -25.14 17.03 18.31
CA GLY A 321 -25.03 18.32 18.96
C GLY A 321 -24.73 18.26 20.47
N ARG A 322 -24.52 17.05 21.02
CA ARG A 322 -24.00 16.82 22.39
C ARG A 322 -22.50 16.59 22.33
N ASP A 323 -21.84 16.61 23.46
CA ASP A 323 -20.41 16.32 23.59
C ASP A 323 -20.12 15.42 24.80
N LEU A 324 -18.83 15.12 25.02
CA LEU A 324 -18.39 14.26 26.12
C LEU A 324 -18.80 14.75 27.53
N ARG A 325 -19.17 16.01 27.71
CA ARG A 325 -19.69 16.53 28.99
C ARG A 325 -21.05 15.93 29.39
N ALA A 326 -21.77 15.34 28.43
CA ALA A 326 -22.99 14.59 28.68
C ALA A 326 -22.76 13.20 29.26
N LEU A 327 -21.52 12.66 29.16
CA LEU A 327 -21.15 11.33 29.63
C LEU A 327 -20.93 11.34 31.14
N ARG A 328 -21.81 10.69 31.88
CA ARG A 328 -21.71 10.47 33.33
C ARG A 328 -21.41 9.04 33.68
N ALA A 329 -21.56 8.13 32.71
CA ALA A 329 -21.34 6.71 32.87
C ALA A 329 -19.87 6.41 33.18
N ARG A 330 -19.63 5.39 34.01
CA ARG A 330 -18.32 4.74 34.13
C ARG A 330 -18.00 4.00 32.82
N ILE A 331 -16.74 3.97 32.46
CA ILE A 331 -16.31 3.42 31.17
C ILE A 331 -15.58 2.09 31.37
N CYS A 332 -15.98 1.09 30.59
CA CYS A 332 -15.31 -0.19 30.54
C CYS A 332 -14.75 -0.46 29.14
N ALA A 333 -13.54 -1.02 29.05
CA ALA A 333 -12.90 -1.40 27.80
C ALA A 333 -12.44 -2.87 27.85
N ILE A 334 -12.60 -3.60 26.74
CA ILE A 334 -12.27 -5.03 26.64
C ILE A 334 -10.76 -5.32 26.73
N GLY A 335 -9.91 -4.33 26.44
CA GLY A 335 -8.47 -4.49 26.45
C GLY A 335 -7.74 -3.20 26.12
N GLU A 336 -6.39 -3.24 26.18
CA GLU A 336 -5.52 -2.06 26.09
C GLU A 336 -5.72 -1.21 24.85
N ALA A 337 -5.89 -1.78 23.67
CA ALA A 337 -6.11 -1.00 22.43
C ALA A 337 -7.41 -0.17 22.49
N THR A 338 -8.49 -0.75 23.06
CA THR A 338 -9.76 -0.04 23.23
C THR A 338 -9.64 1.02 24.32
N LYS A 339 -8.93 0.71 25.42
CA LYS A 339 -8.61 1.67 26.47
C LYS A 339 -7.85 2.87 25.94
N HIS A 340 -6.77 2.65 25.18
CA HIS A 340 -6.00 3.74 24.55
C HIS A 340 -6.88 4.61 23.64
N SER A 341 -7.82 4.00 22.89
CA SER A 341 -8.76 4.76 22.07
C SER A 341 -9.70 5.66 22.88
N VAL A 342 -10.13 5.19 24.05
CA VAL A 342 -10.93 6.00 25.00
C VAL A 342 -10.08 7.10 25.65
N GLU A 343 -8.85 6.76 26.06
CA GLU A 343 -7.93 7.70 26.71
C GLU A 343 -7.44 8.80 25.77
N ALA A 344 -7.38 8.54 24.46
CA ALA A 344 -7.12 9.56 23.44
C ALA A 344 -8.20 10.65 23.39
N LEU A 345 -9.40 10.38 23.91
CA LEU A 345 -10.47 11.35 24.09
C LEU A 345 -10.38 12.10 25.45
N HIS A 346 -9.27 11.93 26.17
CA HIS A 346 -9.06 12.45 27.53
C HIS A 346 -10.02 11.90 28.59
N LEU A 347 -10.65 10.76 28.32
CA LEU A 347 -11.49 10.03 29.28
C LEU A 347 -10.67 8.96 29.99
N LYS A 348 -11.10 8.57 31.21
CA LYS A 348 -10.50 7.47 31.95
C LYS A 348 -11.34 6.21 31.80
N VAL A 349 -10.68 5.06 31.72
CA VAL A 349 -11.32 3.74 31.75
C VAL A 349 -11.34 3.27 33.20
N ASP A 350 -12.54 2.98 33.73
CA ASP A 350 -12.74 2.54 35.11
C ASP A 350 -12.49 1.02 35.28
N VAL A 351 -12.82 0.22 34.25
CA VAL A 351 -12.69 -1.22 34.26
C VAL A 351 -12.10 -1.69 32.92
N ILE A 352 -11.10 -2.55 33.00
CA ILE A 352 -10.47 -3.21 31.84
C ILE A 352 -10.51 -4.72 32.04
N GLY A 353 -10.74 -5.50 30.95
CA GLY A 353 -10.56 -6.94 30.95
C GLY A 353 -9.08 -7.30 30.95
N GLU A 354 -8.67 -8.30 31.73
CA GLU A 354 -7.27 -8.76 31.82
C GLU A 354 -6.84 -9.48 30.53
N GLU A 355 -7.76 -10.19 29.87
CA GLU A 355 -7.57 -10.81 28.56
C GLU A 355 -8.50 -10.19 27.52
N TYR A 356 -8.13 -10.26 26.23
CA TYR A 356 -8.90 -9.67 25.10
C TYR A 356 -10.18 -10.47 24.76
N VAL A 357 -10.88 -11.00 25.75
CA VAL A 357 -12.07 -11.85 25.59
C VAL A 357 -13.24 -11.34 26.45
N ALA A 358 -14.46 -11.63 26.02
CA ALA A 358 -15.66 -11.19 26.71
C ALA A 358 -15.77 -11.80 28.11
N GLU A 359 -15.19 -12.95 28.31
CA GLU A 359 -15.14 -13.69 29.56
C GLU A 359 -14.44 -12.89 30.67
N SER A 360 -13.28 -12.28 30.35
CA SER A 360 -12.52 -11.46 31.31
C SER A 360 -13.27 -10.20 31.74
N LEU A 361 -14.12 -9.63 30.86
CA LEU A 361 -15.01 -8.55 31.25
C LEU A 361 -16.11 -9.03 32.22
N VAL A 362 -16.68 -10.20 32.01
CA VAL A 362 -17.67 -10.78 32.93
C VAL A 362 -17.07 -10.93 34.32
N GLU A 363 -15.84 -11.47 34.43
CA GLU A 363 -15.10 -11.61 35.69
C GLU A 363 -14.82 -10.24 36.34
N ALA A 364 -14.39 -9.23 35.56
CA ALA A 364 -14.14 -7.89 36.07
C ALA A 364 -15.41 -7.24 36.68
N PHE A 365 -16.58 -7.57 36.15
CA PHE A 365 -17.86 -7.11 36.71
C PHE A 365 -18.35 -7.93 37.91
N GLU A 366 -17.78 -9.10 38.21
CA GLU A 366 -18.25 -9.98 39.30
C GLU A 366 -18.29 -9.31 40.69
N LYS A 367 -17.39 -8.36 40.92
CA LYS A 367 -17.27 -7.63 42.20
C LYS A 367 -18.16 -6.38 42.27
N LEU A 368 -18.94 -6.06 41.20
CA LEU A 368 -19.71 -4.85 41.10
C LEU A 368 -21.22 -5.16 41.26
N ASP A 369 -21.96 -4.34 41.97
CA ASP A 369 -23.42 -4.40 41.98
C ASP A 369 -23.99 -3.77 40.71
N LEU A 370 -24.67 -4.58 39.93
CA LEU A 370 -25.29 -4.19 38.65
C LEU A 370 -26.81 -4.11 38.74
N THR A 371 -27.39 -4.35 39.91
CA THR A 371 -28.85 -4.36 40.09
C THR A 371 -29.45 -3.01 39.70
N GLY A 372 -30.33 -3.01 38.71
CA GLY A 372 -31.01 -1.79 38.21
C GLY A 372 -30.09 -0.82 37.43
N LYS A 373 -28.83 -1.17 37.21
CA LYS A 373 -27.87 -0.33 36.44
C LYS A 373 -28.19 -0.34 34.97
N ARG A 374 -28.18 0.83 34.32
CA ARG A 374 -28.31 0.96 32.88
C ARG A 374 -26.93 0.90 32.21
N VAL A 375 -26.78 -0.01 31.28
CA VAL A 375 -25.53 -0.26 30.55
C VAL A 375 -25.74 -0.02 29.07
N LEU A 376 -24.95 0.87 28.49
CA LEU A 376 -24.88 1.06 27.03
C LEU A 376 -23.72 0.24 26.46
N LEU A 377 -24.01 -0.58 25.46
CA LEU A 377 -23.03 -1.46 24.77
C LEU A 377 -23.08 -1.20 23.28
N PRO A 378 -22.37 -0.16 22.74
CA PRO A 378 -22.22 0.05 21.31
C PRO A 378 -21.23 -0.96 20.73
N ARG A 379 -21.67 -1.81 19.79
CA ARG A 379 -20.86 -2.91 19.25
C ARG A 379 -21.17 -3.19 17.77
N ALA A 380 -20.44 -4.15 17.18
CA ALA A 380 -20.76 -4.66 15.86
C ALA A 380 -22.14 -5.34 15.81
N ALA A 381 -22.81 -5.28 14.66
CA ALA A 381 -24.08 -5.96 14.41
C ALA A 381 -24.04 -7.46 14.74
N VAL A 382 -22.95 -8.12 14.36
CA VAL A 382 -22.70 -9.53 14.65
C VAL A 382 -21.62 -9.64 15.73
N ALA A 383 -22.00 -10.00 16.93
CA ALA A 383 -21.07 -10.24 18.04
C ALA A 383 -21.67 -11.28 19.01
N ARG A 384 -20.82 -11.89 19.85
CA ARG A 384 -21.27 -12.88 20.85
C ARG A 384 -22.15 -12.25 21.89
N ASP A 385 -23.28 -12.89 22.26
CA ASP A 385 -24.23 -12.40 23.26
C ASP A 385 -23.88 -12.80 24.70
N LEU A 386 -22.65 -13.29 24.93
CA LEU A 386 -22.22 -13.72 26.25
C LEU A 386 -22.26 -12.55 27.26
N LEU A 387 -21.60 -11.44 26.92
CA LEU A 387 -21.48 -10.29 27.80
C LEU A 387 -22.83 -9.66 28.15
N PRO A 388 -23.71 -9.26 27.23
CA PRO A 388 -24.99 -8.65 27.57
C PRO A 388 -25.87 -9.61 28.37
N ARG A 389 -25.88 -10.91 28.05
CA ARG A 389 -26.62 -11.92 28.79
C ARG A 389 -26.14 -12.01 30.26
N LYS A 390 -24.83 -12.10 30.48
CA LYS A 390 -24.23 -12.20 31.80
C LYS A 390 -24.48 -10.94 32.66
N LEU A 391 -24.44 -9.76 32.07
CA LEU A 391 -24.78 -8.51 32.76
C LEU A 391 -26.27 -8.47 33.14
N ALA A 392 -27.16 -8.92 32.25
CA ALA A 392 -28.59 -8.99 32.50
C ALA A 392 -28.94 -10.03 33.59
N GLU A 393 -28.28 -11.21 33.62
CA GLU A 393 -28.43 -12.22 34.69
C GLU A 393 -28.08 -11.63 36.07
N ARG A 394 -27.30 -10.53 36.11
CA ARG A 394 -26.90 -9.83 37.34
C ARG A 394 -27.75 -8.56 37.61
N GLY A 395 -28.87 -8.44 36.93
CA GLY A 395 -29.85 -7.39 37.17
C GLY A 395 -29.60 -6.07 36.44
N ALA A 396 -28.64 -6.03 35.50
CA ALA A 396 -28.45 -4.83 34.68
C ALA A 396 -29.49 -4.72 33.55
N CYS A 397 -29.88 -3.48 33.22
CA CYS A 397 -30.62 -3.17 32.01
C CYS A 397 -29.64 -2.81 30.90
N VAL A 398 -29.46 -3.71 29.93
CA VAL A 398 -28.42 -3.59 28.90
C VAL A 398 -29.00 -3.18 27.56
N ASP A 399 -28.69 -1.96 27.14
CA ASP A 399 -29.01 -1.43 25.80
C ASP A 399 -27.87 -1.80 24.84
N VAL A 400 -28.07 -2.87 24.06
CA VAL A 400 -27.14 -3.30 23.01
C VAL A 400 -27.51 -2.56 21.73
N VAL A 401 -26.58 -1.75 21.21
CA VAL A 401 -26.83 -0.94 20.02
C VAL A 401 -25.79 -1.22 18.92
N GLU A 402 -26.26 -1.35 17.69
CA GLU A 402 -25.38 -1.51 16.54
C GLU A 402 -24.67 -0.16 16.29
N ALA A 403 -23.34 -0.16 16.41
CA ALA A 403 -22.52 0.99 16.12
C ALA A 403 -21.90 0.89 14.71
N TYR A 404 -21.59 -0.33 14.26
CA TYR A 404 -20.98 -0.59 12.94
C TYR A 404 -21.26 -2.02 12.50
N ARG A 405 -20.98 -2.30 11.23
CA ARG A 405 -21.00 -3.66 10.66
C ARG A 405 -19.65 -4.05 10.12
N THR A 406 -19.37 -5.34 10.17
CA THR A 406 -18.24 -5.95 9.49
C THR A 406 -18.77 -6.68 8.28
N VAL A 407 -18.31 -6.29 7.09
CA VAL A 407 -18.69 -6.89 5.82
C VAL A 407 -17.47 -7.39 5.05
N ILE A 408 -17.68 -8.24 4.07
CA ILE A 408 -16.66 -8.61 3.10
C ILE A 408 -16.69 -7.55 1.99
N PRO A 409 -15.54 -6.88 1.65
CA PRO A 409 -15.53 -5.90 0.57
C PRO A 409 -15.85 -6.55 -0.79
N GLU A 410 -16.71 -5.94 -1.58
CA GLU A 410 -17.11 -6.48 -2.91
C GLU A 410 -15.90 -6.63 -3.86
N ALA A 411 -14.97 -5.70 -3.84
CA ALA A 411 -13.78 -5.72 -4.69
C ALA A 411 -12.79 -6.86 -4.35
N THR A 412 -12.87 -7.44 -3.15
CA THR A 412 -11.88 -8.43 -2.69
C THR A 412 -11.94 -9.74 -3.48
N ALA A 413 -13.11 -10.13 -3.97
CA ALA A 413 -13.25 -11.36 -4.76
C ALA A 413 -12.56 -11.26 -6.13
N SER A 414 -12.61 -10.10 -6.79
CA SER A 414 -11.88 -9.86 -8.04
C SER A 414 -10.38 -9.77 -7.82
N LEU A 415 -9.97 -9.06 -6.77
CA LEU A 415 -8.56 -8.95 -6.35
C LEU A 415 -7.98 -10.32 -5.97
N GLY A 416 -8.72 -11.16 -5.27
CA GLY A 416 -8.29 -12.52 -4.93
C GLY A 416 -7.96 -13.36 -6.16
N ARG A 417 -8.81 -13.33 -7.18
CA ARG A 417 -8.53 -14.01 -8.46
C ARG A 417 -7.28 -13.45 -9.14
N GLU A 418 -7.12 -12.15 -9.19
CA GLU A 418 -5.94 -11.52 -9.80
C GLU A 418 -4.64 -11.94 -9.09
N ILE A 419 -4.65 -12.01 -7.76
CA ILE A 419 -3.49 -12.38 -6.95
C ILE A 419 -3.14 -13.88 -7.09
N PHE A 420 -4.14 -14.78 -6.98
CA PHE A 420 -3.88 -16.21 -6.86
C PHE A 420 -3.95 -16.99 -8.20
N ASP A 421 -4.68 -16.48 -9.20
CA ASP A 421 -4.75 -17.07 -10.55
C ASP A 421 -3.72 -16.42 -11.50
N GLY A 422 -3.04 -15.36 -11.06
CA GLY A 422 -2.00 -14.66 -11.82
C GLY A 422 -0.74 -15.50 -12.00
N PRO A 423 0.19 -15.05 -12.88
CA PRO A 423 1.42 -15.78 -13.20
C PRO A 423 2.43 -15.84 -12.04
N HIS A 424 2.28 -14.97 -11.05
CA HIS A 424 3.15 -14.89 -9.87
C HIS A 424 2.30 -15.01 -8.62
N LYS A 425 2.14 -16.23 -8.12
CA LYS A 425 1.45 -16.48 -6.84
C LYS A 425 2.23 -15.86 -5.68
N PRO A 426 1.55 -15.43 -4.60
CA PRO A 426 2.24 -14.98 -3.39
C PRO A 426 2.95 -16.14 -2.70
N GLU A 427 4.09 -15.87 -2.08
CA GLU A 427 4.81 -16.81 -1.22
C GLU A 427 4.13 -16.96 0.13
N TRP A 428 3.50 -15.89 0.60
CA TRP A 428 2.89 -15.84 1.93
C TRP A 428 1.50 -15.23 1.93
N ILE A 429 0.68 -15.70 2.88
CA ILE A 429 -0.54 -15.03 3.32
C ILE A 429 -0.56 -14.94 4.85
N THR A 430 -1.08 -13.84 5.39
CA THR A 430 -1.18 -13.62 6.84
C THR A 430 -2.63 -13.60 7.29
N PHE A 431 -2.95 -14.34 8.36
CA PHE A 431 -4.24 -14.29 9.04
C PHE A 431 -4.10 -13.72 10.46
N THR A 432 -4.70 -12.57 10.69
CA THR A 432 -4.62 -11.84 11.97
C THR A 432 -5.84 -12.07 12.89
N SER A 433 -6.79 -12.90 12.48
CA SER A 433 -7.94 -13.34 13.27
C SER A 433 -8.63 -14.53 12.61
N SER A 434 -9.46 -15.24 13.40
CA SER A 434 -10.30 -16.32 12.87
C SER A 434 -11.24 -15.83 11.76
N SER A 435 -11.80 -14.64 11.89
CA SER A 435 -12.70 -14.06 10.88
C SER A 435 -11.98 -13.75 9.57
N THR A 436 -10.72 -13.33 9.59
CA THR A 436 -9.96 -13.11 8.34
C THR A 436 -9.74 -14.41 7.58
N ALA A 437 -9.47 -15.53 8.26
CA ALA A 437 -9.34 -16.84 7.63
C ALA A 437 -10.69 -17.36 7.08
N GLN A 438 -11.77 -17.22 7.85
CA GLN A 438 -13.13 -17.62 7.42
C GLN A 438 -13.58 -16.85 6.18
N ASN A 439 -13.46 -15.53 6.22
CA ASN A 439 -13.86 -14.67 5.11
C ASN A 439 -13.00 -14.91 3.87
N PHE A 440 -11.70 -15.13 4.04
CA PHE A 440 -10.81 -15.50 2.93
C PHE A 440 -11.30 -16.77 2.21
N VAL A 441 -11.62 -17.83 2.97
CA VAL A 441 -12.14 -19.07 2.38
C VAL A 441 -13.49 -18.86 1.69
N GLN A 442 -14.34 -18.01 2.24
CA GLN A 442 -15.62 -17.66 1.61
C GLN A 442 -15.40 -16.90 0.28
N ILE A 443 -14.36 -16.05 0.19
CA ILE A 443 -14.05 -15.23 -0.98
C ILE A 443 -13.35 -16.05 -2.08
N ALA A 444 -12.30 -16.79 -1.73
CA ALA A 444 -11.37 -17.40 -2.68
C ALA A 444 -11.28 -18.92 -2.58
N GLY A 445 -11.79 -19.53 -1.48
CA GLY A 445 -11.64 -20.94 -1.20
C GLY A 445 -10.25 -21.30 -0.63
N ALA A 446 -10.14 -22.42 0.08
CA ALA A 446 -8.87 -22.86 0.68
C ALA A 446 -7.86 -23.38 -0.36
N LYS A 447 -8.33 -23.93 -1.49
CA LYS A 447 -7.48 -24.56 -2.52
C LYS A 447 -6.51 -23.59 -3.20
N VAL A 448 -6.83 -22.29 -3.27
CA VAL A 448 -5.93 -21.30 -3.89
C VAL A 448 -4.62 -21.15 -3.13
N LEU A 449 -4.59 -21.58 -1.85
CA LEU A 449 -3.40 -21.55 -0.98
C LEU A 449 -2.45 -22.75 -1.17
N GLU A 450 -2.72 -23.65 -2.11
CA GLU A 450 -1.77 -24.71 -2.43
C GLU A 450 -0.43 -24.12 -2.89
N GLY A 451 0.64 -24.44 -2.15
CA GLY A 451 1.99 -23.89 -2.38
C GLY A 451 2.24 -22.50 -1.76
N VAL A 452 1.24 -21.90 -1.08
CA VAL A 452 1.38 -20.63 -0.38
C VAL A 452 1.60 -20.89 1.11
N LYS A 453 2.65 -20.31 1.70
CA LYS A 453 2.91 -20.38 3.13
C LYS A 453 1.93 -19.51 3.91
N VAL A 454 1.47 -19.99 5.06
CA VAL A 454 0.46 -19.32 5.87
C VAL A 454 1.04 -18.92 7.22
N ALA A 455 0.96 -17.64 7.55
CA ALA A 455 1.32 -17.11 8.85
C ALA A 455 0.06 -16.71 9.64
N SER A 456 -0.12 -17.27 10.82
CA SER A 456 -1.23 -16.94 11.73
C SER A 456 -0.77 -16.15 12.94
N ILE A 457 -1.65 -15.28 13.46
CA ILE A 457 -1.32 -14.44 14.63
C ILE A 457 -1.28 -15.22 15.95
N GLY A 458 -1.89 -16.40 16.01
CA GLY A 458 -1.94 -17.17 17.27
C GLY A 458 -2.88 -18.36 17.23
N PRO A 459 -2.97 -19.14 18.33
CA PRO A 459 -3.54 -20.49 18.37
C PRO A 459 -5.01 -20.56 17.97
N VAL A 460 -5.83 -19.56 18.33
CA VAL A 460 -7.25 -19.53 17.96
C VAL A 460 -7.43 -19.39 16.46
N THR A 461 -6.60 -18.53 15.81
CA THR A 461 -6.60 -18.34 14.36
C THR A 461 -6.07 -19.58 13.65
N THR A 462 -4.99 -20.18 14.17
CA THR A 462 -4.42 -21.45 13.69
C THR A 462 -5.45 -22.58 13.72
N ALA A 463 -6.15 -22.76 14.85
CA ALA A 463 -7.18 -23.78 14.99
C ALA A 463 -8.34 -23.57 14.01
N THR A 464 -8.73 -22.31 13.76
CA THR A 464 -9.77 -21.96 12.77
C THR A 464 -9.30 -22.26 11.35
N ALA A 465 -8.07 -21.86 10.98
CA ALA A 465 -7.49 -22.13 9.66
C ALA A 465 -7.46 -23.65 9.39
N LYS A 466 -7.00 -24.45 10.35
CA LYS A 466 -6.96 -25.92 10.24
C LYS A 466 -8.35 -26.53 10.03
N LYS A 467 -9.39 -26.03 10.73
CA LYS A 467 -10.79 -26.47 10.53
C LYS A 467 -11.32 -26.15 9.13
N LEU A 468 -10.78 -25.11 8.49
CA LEU A 468 -11.11 -24.70 7.13
C LEU A 468 -10.27 -25.41 6.05
N GLY A 469 -9.42 -26.37 6.45
CA GLY A 469 -8.55 -27.10 5.53
C GLY A 469 -7.29 -26.32 5.10
N ILE A 470 -6.91 -25.29 5.84
CA ILE A 470 -5.70 -24.49 5.59
C ILE A 470 -4.58 -24.99 6.50
N GLU A 471 -3.45 -25.37 5.89
CA GLU A 471 -2.22 -25.69 6.62
C GLU A 471 -1.50 -24.40 7.04
N VAL A 472 -1.25 -24.23 8.35
CA VAL A 472 -0.52 -23.08 8.88
C VAL A 472 0.95 -23.41 8.96
N THR A 473 1.78 -22.64 8.24
CA THR A 473 3.23 -22.84 8.19
C THR A 473 3.93 -22.31 9.44
N VAL A 474 3.52 -21.10 9.89
CA VAL A 474 4.07 -20.46 11.10
C VAL A 474 2.98 -19.81 11.94
N GLU A 475 3.16 -19.86 13.26
CA GLU A 475 2.33 -19.15 14.23
C GLU A 475 3.16 -18.10 14.95
N ALA A 476 2.63 -16.90 15.10
CA ALA A 476 3.32 -15.79 15.73
C ALA A 476 3.50 -16.00 17.24
N SER A 477 4.68 -15.67 17.73
CA SER A 477 4.98 -15.55 19.16
C SER A 477 5.91 -14.35 19.37
N PRO A 478 5.46 -13.33 20.12
CA PRO A 478 4.13 -13.15 20.73
C PRO A 478 3.01 -12.99 19.69
N HIS A 479 1.74 -13.12 20.11
CA HIS A 479 0.55 -13.07 19.26
C HIS A 479 0.21 -11.64 18.80
N THR A 480 1.14 -11.03 18.07
CA THR A 480 1.09 -9.65 17.57
C THR A 480 1.46 -9.60 16.09
N THR A 481 1.22 -8.46 15.44
CA THR A 481 1.69 -8.23 14.06
C THR A 481 3.22 -8.30 13.96
N ASP A 482 3.95 -7.86 14.99
CA ASP A 482 5.41 -8.00 15.06
C ASP A 482 5.84 -9.46 15.15
N GLY A 483 5.10 -10.26 15.92
CA GLY A 483 5.32 -11.70 15.98
C GLY A 483 5.10 -12.40 14.65
N ILE A 484 4.11 -11.96 13.83
CA ILE A 484 3.92 -12.47 12.45
C ILE A 484 5.16 -12.19 11.60
N VAL A 485 5.65 -10.94 11.61
CA VAL A 485 6.85 -10.56 10.85
C VAL A 485 8.06 -11.39 11.29
N THR A 486 8.26 -11.55 12.61
CA THR A 486 9.35 -12.35 13.17
C THR A 486 9.26 -13.81 12.73
N ALA A 487 8.06 -14.41 12.78
CA ALA A 487 7.85 -15.80 12.40
C ALA A 487 8.12 -16.04 10.90
N ILE A 488 7.71 -15.09 10.02
CA ILE A 488 8.02 -15.14 8.59
C ILE A 488 9.53 -15.04 8.37
N LEU A 489 10.22 -14.09 9.01
CA LEU A 489 11.67 -13.91 8.91
C LEU A 489 12.44 -15.16 9.33
N GLN A 490 12.08 -15.78 10.44
CA GLN A 490 12.72 -17.01 10.94
C GLN A 490 12.56 -18.17 9.94
N ASN A 491 11.40 -18.29 9.31
CA ASN A 491 11.17 -19.32 8.30
C ASN A 491 11.96 -19.08 7.02
N VAL A 492 12.07 -17.83 6.56
CA VAL A 492 12.82 -17.46 5.35
C VAL A 492 14.32 -17.59 5.56
N SER A 493 14.84 -17.22 6.76
CA SER A 493 16.28 -17.30 7.09
C SER A 493 16.75 -18.71 7.45
N GLY A 494 15.86 -19.61 7.81
CA GLY A 494 16.16 -21.01 8.17
C GLY A 494 15.98 -22.00 7.01
N ALA A 495 15.59 -21.52 5.85
CA ALA A 495 15.52 -22.26 4.60
C ALA A 495 16.72 -21.90 3.72
#